data_1e7f21e8e3395f9d33ae39c5f7698816
#
_entry.id   1e7f21e8e3395f9d33ae39c5f7698816
#
_cell.length_a   1.000
_cell.length_b   1.000
_cell.length_c   1.000
_cell.angle_alpha   90.00
_cell.angle_beta   90.00
_cell.angle_gamma   90.00
#
_symmetry.space_group_name_H-M   'P 1'
#
loop_
_entity.id
_entity.type
_entity.pdbx_description
1 polymer ?
#
loop_
_entity_poly.entity_id
_entity_poly.type
_entity_poly.pdbx_seq_one_letter_code
_entity_poly.pdbx_strand_id
1 'polypeptide(L)'
;MLTRTICALALTALSSMPARAESCADHYQMSGVPLVTGTTHKVWMIFPSANPAAALDKVSRAVLAEGFVDVNVDKALGTLTTQQETTGSGRPQTLRVVVRKEGRGSRVDAVFIMPPGQVAPGITANLCRVVDAAGR
;
A
#
# COMPACT_ATOMS: atom_id res chain seq x y z
N MET A 1 39.64 -61.71 3.74
CA MET A 1 38.59 -61.11 2.86
C MET A 1 38.03 -59.83 3.54
N LEU A 2 38.51 -58.67 3.10
CA LEU A 2 38.07 -57.37 3.63
C LEU A 2 36.95 -56.83 2.75
N THR A 3 35.73 -56.71 3.30
CA THR A 3 34.60 -56.10 2.64
C THR A 3 34.58 -54.61 2.96
N ARG A 4 34.91 -53.76 1.99
CA ARG A 4 34.84 -52.28 2.09
C ARG A 4 33.40 -51.84 1.82
N THR A 5 32.72 -51.37 2.85
CA THR A 5 31.40 -50.71 2.74
C THR A 5 31.66 -49.23 2.39
N ILE A 6 31.23 -48.80 1.19
CA ILE A 6 31.29 -47.40 0.74
C ILE A 6 29.97 -46.79 1.17
N CYS A 7 30.00 -45.88 2.17
CA CYS A 7 28.89 -44.99 2.52
C CYS A 7 28.86 -43.82 1.53
N ALA A 8 27.88 -43.80 0.64
CA ALA A 8 27.61 -42.66 -0.23
C ALA A 8 26.83 -41.60 0.57
N LEU A 9 27.48 -40.46 0.90
CA LEU A 9 26.80 -39.26 1.42
C LEU A 9 26.10 -38.56 0.26
N ALA A 10 24.77 -38.61 0.23
CA ALA A 10 23.97 -37.78 -0.65
C ALA A 10 23.85 -36.38 -0.03
N LEU A 11 24.55 -35.37 -0.57
CA LEU A 11 24.35 -33.97 -0.26
C LEU A 11 23.05 -33.50 -0.92
N THR A 12 22.00 -33.34 -0.16
CA THR A 12 20.79 -32.63 -0.60
C THR A 12 21.06 -31.14 -0.52
N ALA A 13 21.29 -30.50 -1.66
CA ALA A 13 21.36 -29.04 -1.78
C ALA A 13 19.93 -28.48 -1.59
N LEU A 14 19.63 -27.92 -0.42
CA LEU A 14 18.44 -27.10 -0.23
C LEU A 14 18.64 -25.79 -1.00
N SER A 15 17.99 -25.68 -2.15
CA SER A 15 17.87 -24.42 -2.89
C SER A 15 17.01 -23.47 -2.07
N SER A 16 17.62 -22.58 -1.31
CA SER A 16 16.94 -21.45 -0.66
C SER A 16 16.49 -20.47 -1.74
N MET A 17 15.23 -20.55 -2.17
CA MET A 17 14.62 -19.49 -2.99
C MET A 17 14.59 -18.22 -2.15
N PRO A 18 15.10 -17.08 -2.66
CA PRO A 18 14.97 -15.81 -1.97
C PRO A 18 13.48 -15.51 -1.85
N ALA A 19 12.96 -15.40 -0.62
CA ALA A 19 11.62 -14.91 -0.36
C ALA A 19 11.56 -13.47 -0.88
N ARG A 20 10.81 -13.23 -1.96
CA ARG A 20 10.59 -11.89 -2.48
C ARG A 20 9.77 -11.12 -1.45
N ALA A 21 10.28 -9.97 -1.00
CA ALA A 21 9.51 -9.09 -0.14
C ALA A 21 8.25 -8.64 -0.87
N GLU A 22 7.11 -8.78 -0.22
CA GLU A 22 5.82 -8.35 -0.74
C GLU A 22 5.81 -6.83 -0.93
N SER A 23 5.36 -6.37 -2.08
CA SER A 23 5.32 -4.94 -2.43
C SER A 23 3.87 -4.42 -2.37
N CYS A 24 3.70 -3.12 -2.15
CA CYS A 24 2.39 -2.48 -2.18
C CYS A 24 1.66 -2.70 -3.52
N ALA A 25 2.39 -2.74 -4.63
CA ALA A 25 1.79 -2.98 -5.95
C ALA A 25 1.16 -4.37 -6.09
N ASP A 26 1.63 -5.37 -5.33
CA ASP A 26 1.05 -6.72 -5.32
C ASP A 26 -0.36 -6.73 -4.69
N HIS A 27 -0.69 -5.71 -3.89
CA HIS A 27 -1.99 -5.52 -3.24
C HIS A 27 -2.87 -4.48 -3.93
N TYR A 28 -2.56 -4.09 -5.15
CA TYR A 28 -3.37 -3.13 -5.90
C TYR A 28 -4.62 -3.79 -6.48
N GLN A 29 -5.75 -3.11 -6.31
CA GLN A 29 -7.04 -3.47 -6.88
C GLN A 29 -7.73 -2.26 -7.47
N MET A 30 -8.37 -2.44 -8.62
CA MET A 30 -9.19 -1.42 -9.25
C MET A 30 -10.59 -1.97 -9.50
N SER A 31 -11.60 -1.13 -9.30
CA SER A 31 -12.99 -1.40 -9.66
C SER A 31 -13.61 -0.21 -10.37
N GLY A 32 -14.67 -0.45 -11.14
CA GLY A 32 -15.29 0.55 -12.00
C GLY A 32 -14.77 0.50 -13.44
N VAL A 33 -15.35 1.30 -14.30
CA VAL A 33 -14.99 1.41 -15.72
C VAL A 33 -14.43 2.81 -15.95
N PRO A 34 -13.16 2.93 -16.33
CA PRO A 34 -12.54 4.22 -16.59
C PRO A 34 -13.36 5.06 -17.56
N LEU A 35 -13.47 6.35 -17.30
CA LEU A 35 -14.22 7.34 -18.04
C LEU A 35 -15.75 7.19 -18.01
N VAL A 36 -16.29 6.00 -17.71
CA VAL A 36 -17.74 5.71 -17.77
C VAL A 36 -18.41 5.82 -16.40
N THR A 37 -17.97 5.00 -15.41
CA THR A 37 -18.60 4.96 -14.08
C THR A 37 -17.74 5.60 -12.98
N GLY A 38 -16.58 6.09 -13.33
CA GLY A 38 -15.52 6.40 -12.37
C GLY A 38 -14.82 5.13 -11.90
N THR A 39 -13.74 5.31 -11.15
CA THR A 39 -12.93 4.20 -10.66
C THR A 39 -12.60 4.32 -9.18
N THR A 40 -12.46 3.19 -8.53
CA THR A 40 -11.96 3.08 -7.16
C THR A 40 -10.68 2.26 -7.20
N HIS A 41 -9.60 2.83 -6.69
CA HIS A 41 -8.28 2.22 -6.62
C HIS A 41 -7.96 1.94 -5.15
N LYS A 42 -7.52 0.73 -4.84
CA LYS A 42 -7.20 0.30 -3.48
C LYS A 42 -5.82 -0.30 -3.43
N VAL A 43 -5.08 0.01 -2.37
CA VAL A 43 -3.83 -0.66 -2.00
C VAL A 43 -3.79 -0.86 -0.50
N TRP A 44 -3.02 -1.82 -0.04
CA TRP A 44 -2.75 -1.99 1.38
C TRP A 44 -1.38 -2.59 1.62
N MET A 45 -0.83 -2.35 2.80
CA MET A 45 0.40 -2.97 3.29
C MET A 45 0.34 -3.20 4.79
N ILE A 46 1.08 -4.21 5.24
CA ILE A 46 1.33 -4.48 6.66
C ILE A 46 2.78 -4.10 6.99
N PHE A 47 2.93 -3.35 8.07
CA PHE A 47 4.22 -2.92 8.61
C PHE A 47 4.39 -3.51 10.01
N PRO A 48 5.08 -4.65 10.17
CA PRO A 48 5.10 -5.42 11.41
C PRO A 48 5.65 -4.68 12.63
N SER A 49 6.44 -3.63 12.41
CA SER A 49 7.11 -2.85 13.47
C SER A 49 6.62 -1.41 13.58
N ALA A 50 5.66 -0.98 12.75
CA ALA A 50 5.19 0.40 12.74
C ALA A 50 4.11 0.62 13.81
N ASN A 51 4.32 1.61 14.69
CA ASN A 51 3.27 2.06 15.61
C ASN A 51 2.15 2.75 14.83
N PRO A 52 0.86 2.44 15.06
CA PRO A 52 -0.26 3.01 14.30
C PRO A 52 -0.31 4.53 14.30
N ALA A 53 -0.11 5.19 15.44
CA ALA A 53 -0.14 6.65 15.53
C ALA A 53 1.03 7.29 14.74
N ALA A 54 2.23 6.74 14.86
CA ALA A 54 3.39 7.20 14.11
C ALA A 54 3.22 6.93 12.60
N ALA A 55 2.65 5.80 12.22
CA ALA A 55 2.35 5.46 10.83
C ALA A 55 1.35 6.47 10.22
N LEU A 56 0.27 6.81 10.95
CA LEU A 56 -0.70 7.81 10.51
C LEU A 56 -0.06 9.17 10.29
N ASP A 57 0.81 9.63 11.20
CA ASP A 57 1.51 10.92 11.07
C ASP A 57 2.44 10.94 9.85
N LYS A 58 3.14 9.83 9.57
CA LYS A 58 4.02 9.70 8.40
C LYS A 58 3.23 9.68 7.09
N VAL A 59 2.14 8.91 7.05
CA VAL A 59 1.23 8.86 5.89
C VAL A 59 0.62 10.23 5.63
N SER A 60 0.19 10.95 6.67
CA SER A 60 -0.38 12.29 6.52
C SER A 60 0.60 13.27 5.86
N ARG A 61 1.87 13.22 6.26
CA ARG A 61 2.92 14.04 5.61
C ARG A 61 3.16 13.62 4.16
N ALA A 62 3.12 12.32 3.87
CA ALA A 62 3.29 11.83 2.50
C ALA A 62 2.13 12.27 1.59
N VAL A 63 0.91 12.26 2.09
CA VAL A 63 -0.29 12.75 1.39
C VAL A 63 -0.13 14.23 1.01
N LEU A 64 0.32 15.06 1.95
CA LEU A 64 0.61 16.49 1.68
C LEU A 64 1.72 16.64 0.64
N ALA A 65 2.77 15.83 0.71
CA ALA A 65 3.87 15.85 -0.26
C ALA A 65 3.45 15.45 -1.68
N GLU A 66 2.43 14.60 -1.82
CA GLU A 66 1.83 14.25 -3.12
C GLU A 66 0.88 15.32 -3.67
N GLY A 67 0.70 16.44 -2.96
CA GLY A 67 -0.08 17.59 -3.42
C GLY A 67 -1.57 17.52 -3.11
N PHE A 68 -2.00 16.63 -2.24
CA PHE A 68 -3.39 16.63 -1.75
C PHE A 68 -3.64 17.83 -0.83
N VAL A 69 -4.86 18.34 -0.88
CA VAL A 69 -5.33 19.48 -0.09
C VAL A 69 -6.46 19.04 0.84
N ASP A 70 -6.86 19.91 1.76
CA ASP A 70 -7.97 19.67 2.69
C ASP A 70 -7.85 18.34 3.45
N VAL A 71 -6.64 18.09 3.94
CA VAL A 71 -6.31 16.86 4.67
C VAL A 71 -6.96 16.90 6.05
N ASN A 72 -7.93 16.02 6.27
CA ASN A 72 -8.59 15.82 7.56
C ASN A 72 -8.10 14.52 8.19
N VAL A 73 -7.54 14.63 9.41
CA VAL A 73 -6.99 13.48 10.15
C VAL A 73 -7.78 13.27 11.43
N ASP A 74 -8.39 12.10 11.57
CA ASP A 74 -8.99 11.63 12.82
C ASP A 74 -8.03 10.65 13.51
N LYS A 75 -7.32 11.14 14.51
CA LYS A 75 -6.33 10.32 15.25
C LYS A 75 -6.97 9.24 16.11
N ALA A 76 -8.20 9.45 16.59
CA ALA A 76 -8.92 8.48 17.40
C ALA A 76 -9.36 7.26 16.57
N LEU A 77 -9.80 7.50 15.35
CA LEU A 77 -10.19 6.45 14.40
C LEU A 77 -9.03 5.91 13.56
N GLY A 78 -7.87 6.58 13.58
CA GLY A 78 -6.75 6.22 12.72
C GLY A 78 -7.02 6.46 11.25
N THR A 79 -7.79 7.47 10.90
CA THR A 79 -8.22 7.74 9.52
C THR A 79 -7.73 9.09 9.01
N LEU A 80 -7.53 9.14 7.70
CA LEU A 80 -7.24 10.36 6.95
C LEU A 80 -8.16 10.41 5.73
N THR A 81 -8.75 11.57 5.49
CA THR A 81 -9.53 11.85 4.27
C THR A 81 -9.05 13.14 3.67
N THR A 82 -8.86 13.17 2.37
CA THR A 82 -8.42 14.35 1.64
C THR A 82 -9.02 14.38 0.24
N GLN A 83 -9.02 15.55 -0.36
CA GLN A 83 -9.49 15.76 -1.72
C GLN A 83 -8.37 16.35 -2.57
N GLN A 84 -8.43 16.07 -3.86
CA GLN A 84 -7.58 16.67 -4.87
C GLN A 84 -8.49 17.20 -5.98
N GLU A 85 -8.42 18.49 -6.23
CA GLU A 85 -9.07 19.05 -7.41
C GLU A 85 -8.28 18.71 -8.66
N THR A 86 -9.00 18.23 -9.68
CA THR A 86 -8.44 18.03 -11.00
C THR A 86 -8.81 19.18 -11.90
N THR A 87 -7.83 19.75 -12.56
CA THR A 87 -8.04 20.82 -13.55
C THR A 87 -9.04 20.38 -14.60
N GLY A 88 -10.15 21.12 -14.73
CA GLY A 88 -11.09 21.04 -15.83
C GLY A 88 -12.41 20.31 -15.58
N SER A 89 -12.54 19.46 -14.55
CA SER A 89 -13.80 18.73 -14.31
C SER A 89 -14.67 19.30 -13.19
N GLY A 90 -14.12 20.12 -12.29
CA GLY A 90 -14.81 20.64 -11.11
C GLY A 90 -15.25 19.58 -10.09
N ARG A 91 -14.84 18.31 -10.30
CA ARG A 91 -15.19 17.20 -9.42
C ARG A 91 -13.94 16.73 -8.68
N PRO A 92 -13.91 16.80 -7.35
CA PRO A 92 -12.76 16.38 -6.57
C PRO A 92 -12.60 14.86 -6.62
N GLN A 93 -11.34 14.43 -6.65
CA GLN A 93 -10.93 13.08 -6.34
C GLN A 93 -10.77 12.96 -4.83
N THR A 94 -11.11 11.81 -4.29
CA THR A 94 -11.06 11.58 -2.84
C THR A 94 -10.08 10.47 -2.51
N LEU A 95 -9.15 10.77 -1.61
CA LEU A 95 -8.28 9.76 -0.99
C LEU A 95 -8.73 9.54 0.46
N ARG A 96 -8.89 8.27 0.83
CA ARG A 96 -9.10 7.84 2.22
C ARG A 96 -8.00 6.87 2.61
N VAL A 97 -7.43 7.09 3.78
CA VAL A 97 -6.45 6.16 4.35
C VAL A 97 -6.92 5.75 5.72
N VAL A 98 -6.79 4.46 6.01
CA VAL A 98 -7.06 3.88 7.33
C VAL A 98 -5.79 3.21 7.82
N VAL A 99 -5.35 3.59 9.00
CA VAL A 99 -4.24 2.97 9.71
C VAL A 99 -4.79 2.28 10.94
N ARG A 100 -4.62 0.98 11.00
CA ARG A 100 -5.11 0.18 12.13
C ARG A 100 -4.02 -0.71 12.68
N LYS A 101 -4.17 -1.08 13.95
CA LYS A 101 -3.27 -2.04 14.58
C LYS A 101 -3.42 -3.41 13.90
N GLU A 102 -2.29 -4.03 13.57
CA GLU A 102 -2.21 -5.38 13.03
C GLU A 102 -1.07 -6.13 13.72
N GLY A 103 -1.39 -7.12 14.55
CA GLY A 103 -0.39 -7.78 15.37
C GLY A 103 0.36 -6.79 16.28
N ARG A 104 1.69 -6.73 16.14
CA ARG A 104 2.55 -5.76 16.84
C ARG A 104 2.74 -4.45 16.08
N GLY A 105 2.34 -4.42 14.84
CA GLY A 105 2.53 -3.30 13.93
C GLY A 105 1.23 -2.67 13.46
N SER A 106 1.23 -2.24 12.22
CA SER A 106 0.12 -1.55 11.57
C SER A 106 -0.20 -2.12 10.22
N ARG A 107 -1.46 -2.10 9.84
CA ARG A 107 -1.93 -2.20 8.48
C ARG A 107 -2.39 -0.84 8.00
N VAL A 108 -1.99 -0.47 6.81
CA VAL A 108 -2.39 0.77 6.12
C VAL A 108 -3.17 0.40 4.88
N ASP A 109 -4.40 0.85 4.79
CA ASP A 109 -5.28 0.68 3.64
C ASP A 109 -5.53 2.07 3.02
N ALA A 110 -5.30 2.23 1.72
CA ALA A 110 -5.59 3.46 0.98
C ALA A 110 -6.61 3.20 -0.12
N VAL A 111 -7.61 4.07 -0.21
CA VAL A 111 -8.69 4.02 -1.21
C VAL A 111 -8.77 5.36 -1.91
N PHE A 112 -8.56 5.36 -3.22
CA PHE A 112 -8.66 6.53 -4.07
C PHE A 112 -9.86 6.41 -5.00
N ILE A 113 -10.75 7.40 -4.94
CA ILE A 113 -12.01 7.40 -5.68
C ILE A 113 -11.97 8.51 -6.72
N MET A 114 -12.17 8.11 -7.98
CA MET A 114 -12.24 9.02 -9.13
C MET A 114 -13.65 9.10 -9.69
N PRO A 115 -14.17 10.32 -9.92
CA PRO A 115 -15.42 10.53 -10.66
C PRO A 115 -15.34 10.02 -12.10
N PRO A 116 -16.50 9.79 -12.76
CA PRO A 116 -16.55 9.50 -14.19
C PRO A 116 -15.87 10.59 -15.03
N GLY A 117 -15.28 10.19 -16.13
CA GLY A 117 -14.63 11.11 -17.08
C GLY A 117 -13.19 11.49 -16.74
N GLN A 118 -12.64 10.92 -15.67
CA GLN A 118 -11.27 11.19 -15.24
C GLN A 118 -10.37 9.97 -15.38
N VAL A 119 -9.06 10.23 -15.51
CA VAL A 119 -8.00 9.23 -15.48
C VAL A 119 -6.90 9.68 -14.52
N ALA A 120 -6.23 8.74 -13.88
CA ALA A 120 -5.10 9.00 -12.99
C ALA A 120 -3.89 8.16 -13.41
N PRO A 121 -3.09 8.64 -14.38
CA PRO A 121 -1.86 7.94 -14.76
C PRO A 121 -0.93 7.80 -13.55
N GLY A 122 -0.36 6.61 -13.37
CA GLY A 122 0.58 6.35 -12.27
C GLY A 122 -0.04 6.26 -10.87
N ILE A 123 -1.37 6.14 -10.76
CA ILE A 123 -2.08 6.11 -9.47
C ILE A 123 -1.55 5.02 -8.54
N THR A 124 -1.22 3.84 -9.04
CA THR A 124 -0.67 2.76 -8.22
C THR A 124 0.64 3.17 -7.55
N ALA A 125 1.56 3.78 -8.30
CA ALA A 125 2.82 4.25 -7.76
C ALA A 125 2.62 5.38 -6.73
N ASN A 126 1.68 6.29 -6.98
CA ASN A 126 1.36 7.40 -6.06
C ASN A 126 0.77 6.87 -4.75
N LEU A 127 -0.19 5.96 -4.81
CA LEU A 127 -0.78 5.35 -3.63
C LEU A 127 0.25 4.54 -2.83
N CYS A 128 1.12 3.82 -3.51
CA CYS A 128 2.18 3.07 -2.85
C CYS A 128 3.21 3.98 -2.16
N ARG A 129 3.57 5.14 -2.73
CA ARG A 129 4.43 6.11 -2.01
C ARG A 129 3.79 6.59 -0.71
N VAL A 130 2.48 6.83 -0.73
CA VAL A 130 1.73 7.23 0.47
C VAL A 130 1.73 6.12 1.52
N VAL A 131 1.35 4.90 1.13
CA VAL A 131 1.25 3.75 2.04
C VAL A 131 2.61 3.37 2.59
N ASP A 132 3.65 3.28 1.76
CA ASP A 132 5.00 2.87 2.15
C ASP A 132 5.67 3.88 3.11
N ALA A 133 5.18 5.12 3.17
CA ALA A 133 5.65 6.10 4.13
C ALA A 133 5.47 5.65 5.59
N ALA A 134 4.49 4.79 5.87
CA ALA A 134 4.24 4.24 7.21
C ALA A 134 5.42 3.44 7.76
N GLY A 135 6.19 2.81 6.91
CA GLY A 135 7.32 1.94 7.26
C GLY A 135 8.69 2.62 7.30
N ARG A 136 8.76 3.91 6.94
CA ARG A 136 10.03 4.66 6.86
C ARG A 136 10.45 5.27 8.18
#